data_c1d074a155c092e797ede477e2c4c6dd
#
_entry.id   c1d074a155c092e797ede477e2c4c6dd
#
_cell.length_a   1.000
_cell.length_b   1.000
_cell.length_c   1.000
_cell.angle_alpha   90.00
_cell.angle_beta   90.00
_cell.angle_gamma   90.00
#
_symmetry.space_group_name_H-M   'P 1'
#
loop_
_entity.id
_entity.type
_entity.pdbx_description
1 polymer ?
#
loop_
_entity_poly.entity_id
_entity_poly.type
_entity_poly.pdbx_seq_one_letter_code
_entity_poly.pdbx_strand_id
1 'polypeptide(L)'
;SSAPLTLGTAGHIDHGKTALVRALTGVDTDRLPEERRRGITIELGFAPLAIDGVGTVGVVDVPGHEAFVRTMLAGATGVDLALLVIAADEGVMPQTREHLAILSLLGVRAGVVALTKCDLVDGEWAALVRDEVRALLAGTPLREAPVVETSVVTGQGLDALHNVLRAQLLALPARAAADLFRMPIDRAFSVKGTGSVVTGTVWSGTLDARVALRLFPVDRAVRVRGIQRHGLPTDRLSPGSRGATWACPFQSRGFRCRDAYIRIRCRTVFRIFPPDRISAP
;
A
#
# COMPACT_ATOMS: atom_id res chain seq x y z
N SER A 1 -4.27 6.26 20.38
CA SER A 1 -3.81 5.28 19.39
C SER A 1 -4.03 5.89 18.01
N SER A 2 -2.97 6.32 17.34
CA SER A 2 -3.04 6.86 15.97
C SER A 2 -3.62 5.79 15.03
N ALA A 3 -4.37 6.24 14.01
CA ALA A 3 -4.87 5.34 12.99
C ALA A 3 -3.67 4.67 12.28
N PRO A 4 -3.72 3.35 12.02
CA PRO A 4 -2.65 2.68 11.32
C PRO A 4 -2.50 3.24 9.90
N LEU A 5 -1.24 3.44 9.49
CA LEU A 5 -0.86 4.00 8.19
C LEU A 5 -0.28 2.92 7.29
N THR A 6 -0.35 3.15 5.99
CA THR A 6 0.18 2.25 4.96
C THR A 6 1.20 2.96 4.08
N LEU A 7 2.41 2.41 4.03
CA LEU A 7 3.49 2.79 3.13
C LEU A 7 3.46 1.87 1.91
N GLY A 8 3.39 2.42 0.70
CA GLY A 8 3.44 1.64 -0.53
C GLY A 8 4.71 1.91 -1.33
N THR A 9 5.45 0.86 -1.73
CA THR A 9 6.58 1.02 -2.65
C THR A 9 6.10 1.29 -4.07
N ALA A 10 6.91 1.97 -4.86
CA ALA A 10 6.69 2.17 -6.29
C ALA A 10 8.05 2.33 -6.99
N GLY A 11 8.13 2.09 -8.27
CA GLY A 11 9.37 2.24 -9.05
C GLY A 11 9.65 1.04 -9.96
N HIS A 12 10.69 1.18 -10.77
CA HIS A 12 11.07 0.20 -11.79
C HIS A 12 11.49 -1.17 -11.19
N ILE A 13 11.46 -2.21 -12.02
CA ILE A 13 12.06 -3.50 -11.69
C ILE A 13 13.56 -3.29 -11.41
N ASP A 14 14.14 -4.10 -10.54
CA ASP A 14 15.57 -4.08 -10.16
C ASP A 14 16.08 -2.78 -9.50
N HIS A 15 15.23 -1.79 -9.26
CA HIS A 15 15.57 -0.59 -8.48
C HIS A 15 15.71 -0.84 -6.96
N GLY A 16 15.58 -2.10 -6.51
CA GLY A 16 15.86 -2.48 -5.13
C GLY A 16 14.72 -2.27 -4.15
N LYS A 17 13.44 -2.22 -4.60
CA LYS A 17 12.26 -2.05 -3.73
C LYS A 17 12.22 -3.07 -2.60
N THR A 18 12.21 -4.35 -2.93
CA THR A 18 12.17 -5.46 -1.97
C THR A 18 13.39 -5.48 -1.05
N ALA A 19 14.59 -5.22 -1.59
CA ALA A 19 15.80 -5.12 -0.80
C ALA A 19 15.74 -3.97 0.23
N LEU A 20 15.21 -2.81 -0.19
CA LEU A 20 15.02 -1.66 0.69
C LEU A 20 13.96 -1.95 1.76
N VAL A 21 12.83 -2.56 1.41
CA VAL A 21 11.81 -2.98 2.39
C VAL A 21 12.41 -3.95 3.39
N ARG A 22 13.20 -4.93 2.94
CA ARG A 22 13.90 -5.87 3.83
C ARG A 22 14.88 -5.15 4.76
N ALA A 23 15.64 -4.18 4.26
CA ALA A 23 16.57 -3.40 5.08
C ALA A 23 15.85 -2.59 6.17
N LEU A 24 14.68 -2.00 5.86
CA LEU A 24 13.89 -1.20 6.79
C LEU A 24 13.09 -2.03 7.80
N THR A 25 12.62 -3.22 7.42
CA THR A 25 11.67 -4.01 8.22
C THR A 25 12.25 -5.29 8.81
N GLY A 26 13.38 -5.76 8.30
CA GLY A 26 13.94 -7.08 8.59
C GLY A 26 13.18 -8.24 7.96
N VAL A 27 12.10 -7.97 7.19
CA VAL A 27 11.22 -9.00 6.59
C VAL A 27 11.47 -9.10 5.09
N ASP A 28 11.71 -10.33 4.62
CA ASP A 28 11.75 -10.64 3.19
C ASP A 28 10.32 -10.78 2.66
N THR A 29 9.94 -9.90 1.71
CA THR A 29 8.61 -9.86 1.12
C THR A 29 8.44 -10.83 -0.05
N ASP A 30 9.53 -11.32 -0.65
CA ASP A 30 9.50 -12.33 -1.72
C ASP A 30 9.26 -13.72 -1.12
N ARG A 31 8.02 -14.19 -1.20
CA ARG A 31 7.58 -15.44 -0.56
C ARG A 31 7.51 -16.60 -1.53
N LEU A 32 7.31 -16.35 -2.82
CA LEU A 32 7.21 -17.39 -3.83
C LEU A 32 8.59 -17.92 -4.22
N PRO A 33 8.76 -19.26 -4.38
CA PRO A 33 10.01 -19.82 -4.88
C PRO A 33 10.41 -19.24 -6.25
N GLU A 34 9.42 -18.86 -7.06
CA GLU A 34 9.63 -18.26 -8.38
C GLU A 34 10.15 -16.82 -8.28
N GLU A 35 9.70 -16.02 -7.33
CA GLU A 35 10.22 -14.68 -7.04
C GLU A 35 11.71 -14.75 -6.69
N ARG A 36 12.07 -15.65 -5.77
CA ARG A 36 13.47 -15.86 -5.37
C ARG A 36 14.36 -16.36 -6.49
N ARG A 37 13.81 -17.22 -7.37
CA ARG A 37 14.58 -17.77 -8.51
C ARG A 37 14.79 -16.73 -9.59
N ARG A 38 13.82 -15.87 -9.84
CA ARG A 38 13.87 -14.84 -10.91
C ARG A 38 14.39 -13.49 -10.41
N GLY A 39 14.45 -13.26 -9.08
CA GLY A 39 14.81 -11.98 -8.49
C GLY A 39 13.77 -10.89 -8.71
N ILE A 40 12.51 -11.25 -9.01
CA ILE A 40 11.44 -10.30 -9.28
C ILE A 40 10.22 -10.57 -8.39
N THR A 41 9.64 -9.52 -7.85
CA THR A 41 8.38 -9.60 -7.10
C THR A 41 7.21 -9.79 -8.07
N ILE A 42 6.41 -10.82 -7.86
CA ILE A 42 5.24 -11.19 -8.69
C ILE A 42 3.94 -10.82 -7.97
N GLU A 43 3.86 -11.10 -6.69
CA GLU A 43 2.73 -10.81 -5.82
C GLU A 43 3.02 -9.62 -4.90
N LEU A 44 1.95 -9.09 -4.27
CA LEU A 44 2.12 -8.07 -3.24
C LEU A 44 2.84 -8.64 -2.02
N GLY A 45 3.96 -8.03 -1.67
CA GLY A 45 4.65 -8.27 -0.41
C GLY A 45 4.08 -7.42 0.72
N PHE A 46 4.14 -7.94 1.96
CA PHE A 46 3.65 -7.20 3.12
C PHE A 46 4.61 -7.38 4.28
N ALA A 47 5.00 -6.26 4.89
CA ALA A 47 5.85 -6.23 6.07
C ALA A 47 5.37 -5.18 7.08
N PRO A 48 5.50 -5.43 8.39
CA PRO A 48 5.29 -4.38 9.40
C PRO A 48 6.57 -3.56 9.55
N LEU A 49 6.45 -2.24 9.62
CA LEU A 49 7.53 -1.30 9.92
C LEU A 49 7.20 -0.58 11.22
N ALA A 50 8.02 -0.75 12.24
CA ALA A 50 7.89 -0.01 13.48
C ALA A 50 8.51 1.39 13.31
N ILE A 51 7.75 2.44 13.62
CA ILE A 51 8.21 3.83 13.56
C ILE A 51 7.89 4.55 14.87
N ASP A 52 8.90 5.10 15.50
CA ASP A 52 8.77 5.80 16.77
C ASP A 52 7.82 7.00 16.65
N GLY A 53 6.86 7.06 17.59
CA GLY A 53 5.82 8.09 17.62
C GLY A 53 4.65 7.88 16.66
N VAL A 54 4.78 6.96 15.66
CA VAL A 54 3.71 6.57 14.73
C VAL A 54 3.09 5.24 15.12
N GLY A 55 3.92 4.28 15.53
CA GLY A 55 3.54 2.89 15.78
C GLY A 55 3.89 1.97 14.62
N THR A 56 3.11 0.90 14.44
CA THR A 56 3.35 -0.05 13.35
C THR A 56 2.67 0.40 12.06
N VAL A 57 3.45 0.65 11.03
CA VAL A 57 3.04 1.00 9.67
C VAL A 57 3.02 -0.26 8.82
N GLY A 58 1.97 -0.47 8.05
CA GLY A 58 1.91 -1.56 7.08
C GLY A 58 2.70 -1.19 5.82
N VAL A 59 3.73 -1.93 5.47
CA VAL A 59 4.44 -1.76 4.19
C VAL A 59 3.83 -2.69 3.16
N VAL A 60 3.49 -2.14 2.00
CA VAL A 60 3.04 -2.89 0.82
C VAL A 60 4.13 -2.80 -0.24
N ASP A 61 4.80 -3.91 -0.47
CA ASP A 61 5.81 -4.03 -1.52
C ASP A 61 5.15 -4.46 -2.83
N VAL A 62 5.23 -3.60 -3.84
CA VAL A 62 4.54 -3.84 -5.12
C VAL A 62 5.52 -4.32 -6.18
N PRO A 63 5.06 -5.23 -7.09
CA PRO A 63 5.87 -5.65 -8.22
C PRO A 63 6.19 -4.47 -9.13
N GLY A 64 7.43 -4.42 -9.64
CA GLY A 64 7.91 -3.35 -10.52
C GLY A 64 7.66 -3.61 -12.01
N HIS A 65 7.33 -4.83 -12.39
CA HIS A 65 7.21 -5.22 -13.79
C HIS A 65 5.85 -4.83 -14.38
N GLU A 66 5.82 -4.32 -15.61
CA GLU A 66 4.61 -3.89 -16.34
C GLU A 66 3.50 -4.96 -16.41
N ALA A 67 3.86 -6.24 -16.52
CA ALA A 67 2.90 -7.33 -16.51
C ALA A 67 2.07 -7.41 -15.21
N PHE A 68 2.54 -6.79 -14.13
CA PHE A 68 1.93 -6.83 -12.80
C PHE A 68 1.27 -5.51 -12.38
N VAL A 69 1.07 -4.55 -13.28
CA VAL A 69 0.41 -3.26 -13.03
C VAL A 69 -0.93 -3.43 -12.31
N ARG A 70 -1.70 -4.48 -12.64
CA ARG A 70 -2.97 -4.78 -11.95
C ARG A 70 -2.78 -5.19 -10.50
N THR A 71 -1.71 -5.93 -10.20
CA THR A 71 -1.33 -6.31 -8.84
C THR A 71 -0.89 -5.07 -8.07
N MET A 72 -0.11 -4.21 -8.71
CA MET A 72 0.29 -2.92 -8.17
C MET A 72 -0.91 -2.03 -7.83
N LEU A 73 -1.90 -1.91 -8.73
CA LEU A 73 -3.13 -1.16 -8.48
C LEU A 73 -3.88 -1.67 -7.24
N ALA A 74 -4.00 -2.98 -7.07
CA ALA A 74 -4.63 -3.57 -5.90
C ALA A 74 -3.88 -3.23 -4.60
N GLY A 75 -2.55 -3.20 -4.63
CA GLY A 75 -1.71 -2.84 -3.48
C GLY A 75 -1.70 -1.34 -3.17
N ALA A 76 -1.71 -0.51 -4.21
CA ALA A 76 -1.66 0.95 -4.07
C ALA A 76 -2.99 1.55 -3.56
N THR A 77 -4.10 0.78 -3.66
CA THR A 77 -5.36 1.20 -3.03
C THR A 77 -5.22 1.19 -1.50
N GLY A 78 -5.31 2.36 -0.90
CA GLY A 78 -5.18 2.52 0.56
C GLY A 78 -3.78 2.88 1.04
N VAL A 79 -2.84 3.17 0.15
CA VAL A 79 -1.54 3.76 0.48
C VAL A 79 -1.73 5.20 0.97
N ASP A 80 -1.13 5.53 2.11
CA ASP A 80 -1.11 6.87 2.69
C ASP A 80 0.15 7.65 2.29
N LEU A 81 1.28 6.95 2.25
CA LEU A 81 2.59 7.48 1.88
C LEU A 81 3.21 6.61 0.80
N ALA A 82 3.65 7.20 -0.30
CA ALA A 82 4.39 6.49 -1.33
C ALA A 82 5.89 6.50 -1.03
N LEU A 83 6.55 5.35 -1.18
CA LEU A 83 8.00 5.21 -1.25
C LEU A 83 8.40 4.93 -2.69
N LEU A 84 8.75 5.98 -3.42
CA LEU A 84 9.21 5.87 -4.80
C LEU A 84 10.70 5.51 -4.81
N VAL A 85 11.02 4.34 -5.35
CA VAL A 85 12.36 3.79 -5.35
C VAL A 85 12.97 3.92 -6.75
N ILE A 86 14.09 4.62 -6.84
CA ILE A 86 14.81 4.88 -8.08
C ILE A 86 16.27 4.51 -7.86
N ALA A 87 16.85 3.72 -8.74
CA ALA A 87 18.25 3.35 -8.66
C ALA A 87 19.13 4.47 -9.27
N ALA A 88 20.16 4.87 -8.56
CA ALA A 88 21.04 5.98 -8.98
C ALA A 88 21.85 5.65 -10.25
N ASP A 89 22.16 4.38 -10.48
CA ASP A 89 22.89 3.90 -11.66
C ASP A 89 22.05 3.92 -12.94
N GLU A 90 20.72 3.84 -12.83
CA GLU A 90 19.81 3.79 -13.99
C GLU A 90 18.95 5.05 -14.17
N GLY A 91 18.72 5.83 -13.10
CA GLY A 91 17.87 7.02 -13.13
C GLY A 91 16.39 6.74 -13.29
N VAL A 92 15.67 7.67 -13.91
CA VAL A 92 14.21 7.57 -14.09
C VAL A 92 13.86 6.66 -15.27
N MET A 93 13.29 5.51 -14.98
CA MET A 93 12.89 4.50 -15.95
C MET A 93 11.39 4.60 -16.32
N PRO A 94 10.94 4.02 -17.46
CA PRO A 94 9.54 4.11 -17.89
C PRO A 94 8.53 3.67 -16.85
N GLN A 95 8.77 2.54 -16.16
CA GLN A 95 7.86 2.04 -15.12
C GLN A 95 7.81 2.95 -13.89
N THR A 96 8.85 3.73 -13.61
CA THR A 96 8.82 4.77 -12.58
C THR A 96 7.76 5.83 -12.90
N ARG A 97 7.68 6.25 -14.17
CA ARG A 97 6.69 7.22 -14.66
C ARG A 97 5.26 6.64 -14.60
N GLU A 98 5.09 5.39 -15.00
CA GLU A 98 3.80 4.67 -14.93
C GLU A 98 3.31 4.55 -13.48
N HIS A 99 4.17 4.11 -12.57
CA HIS A 99 3.83 3.98 -11.16
C HIS A 99 3.46 5.34 -10.53
N LEU A 100 4.20 6.39 -10.88
CA LEU A 100 3.89 7.76 -10.43
C LEU A 100 2.53 8.25 -10.95
N ALA A 101 2.20 7.96 -12.20
CA ALA A 101 0.88 8.27 -12.78
C ALA A 101 -0.24 7.53 -12.04
N ILE A 102 -0.04 6.23 -11.74
CA ILE A 102 -1.00 5.42 -10.98
C ILE A 102 -1.20 5.99 -9.57
N LEU A 103 -0.12 6.31 -8.84
CA LEU A 103 -0.20 6.91 -7.51
C LEU A 103 -0.98 8.23 -7.55
N SER A 104 -0.75 9.05 -8.58
CA SER A 104 -1.46 10.31 -8.79
C SER A 104 -2.95 10.11 -9.03
N LEU A 105 -3.33 9.14 -9.88
CA LEU A 105 -4.72 8.76 -10.15
C LEU A 105 -5.43 8.21 -8.92
N LEU A 106 -4.72 7.49 -8.05
CA LEU A 106 -5.23 6.97 -6.78
C LEU A 106 -5.31 8.03 -5.68
N GLY A 107 -4.89 9.27 -5.97
CA GLY A 107 -4.98 10.39 -5.04
C GLY A 107 -3.93 10.37 -3.93
N VAL A 108 -2.83 9.63 -4.08
CA VAL A 108 -1.69 9.65 -3.15
C VAL A 108 -0.99 11.00 -3.27
N ARG A 109 -0.93 11.76 -2.17
CA ARG A 109 -0.43 13.15 -2.16
C ARG A 109 0.83 13.34 -1.34
N ALA A 110 1.30 12.31 -0.66
CA ALA A 110 2.51 12.34 0.14
C ALA A 110 3.43 11.20 -0.27
N GLY A 111 4.72 11.46 -0.31
CA GLY A 111 5.71 10.46 -0.70
C GLY A 111 7.11 10.83 -0.25
N VAL A 112 7.99 9.85 -0.34
CA VAL A 112 9.45 9.97 -0.17
C VAL A 112 10.08 9.28 -1.37
N VAL A 113 11.13 9.84 -1.92
CA VAL A 113 11.95 9.18 -2.93
C VAL A 113 13.19 8.61 -2.27
N ALA A 114 13.40 7.31 -2.41
CA ALA A 114 14.65 6.65 -2.08
C ALA A 114 15.47 6.49 -3.37
N LEU A 115 16.58 7.23 -3.46
CA LEU A 115 17.57 7.03 -4.50
C LEU A 115 18.51 5.92 -4.04
N THR A 116 18.34 4.73 -4.60
CA THR A 116 19.07 3.53 -4.18
C THR A 116 20.34 3.31 -4.99
N LYS A 117 21.17 2.35 -4.57
CA LYS A 117 22.45 2.01 -5.22
C LYS A 117 23.41 3.19 -5.36
N CYS A 118 23.38 4.15 -4.43
CA CYS A 118 24.27 5.30 -4.46
C CYS A 118 25.75 4.93 -4.26
N ASP A 119 26.04 3.71 -3.80
CA ASP A 119 27.38 3.14 -3.73
C ASP A 119 27.98 2.79 -5.10
N LEU A 120 27.17 2.74 -6.18
CA LEU A 120 27.61 2.41 -7.53
C LEU A 120 27.93 3.64 -8.38
N VAL A 121 27.66 4.84 -7.89
CA VAL A 121 27.81 6.09 -8.65
C VAL A 121 28.60 7.13 -7.85
N ASP A 122 29.19 8.10 -8.55
CA ASP A 122 29.80 9.25 -7.89
C ASP A 122 28.76 10.33 -7.52
N GLY A 123 29.22 11.33 -6.77
CA GLY A 123 28.33 12.40 -6.29
C GLY A 123 27.80 13.32 -7.39
N GLU A 124 28.54 13.51 -8.50
CA GLU A 124 28.10 14.30 -9.64
C GLU A 124 26.95 13.62 -10.38
N TRP A 125 27.11 12.33 -10.63
CA TRP A 125 26.05 11.52 -11.25
C TRP A 125 24.81 11.43 -10.37
N ALA A 126 24.98 11.18 -9.06
CA ALA A 126 23.85 11.16 -8.11
C ALA A 126 23.09 12.50 -8.09
N ALA A 127 23.80 13.64 -8.22
CA ALA A 127 23.19 14.96 -8.31
C ALA A 127 22.35 15.13 -9.59
N LEU A 128 22.85 14.67 -10.74
CA LEU A 128 22.12 14.69 -12.02
C LEU A 128 20.83 13.89 -11.94
N VAL A 129 20.89 12.66 -11.41
CA VAL A 129 19.71 11.81 -11.24
C VAL A 129 18.72 12.44 -10.26
N ARG A 130 19.19 13.05 -9.19
CA ARG A 130 18.31 13.77 -8.25
C ARG A 130 17.57 14.92 -8.93
N ASP A 131 18.23 15.67 -9.82
CA ASP A 131 17.58 16.75 -10.55
C ASP A 131 16.58 16.22 -11.60
N GLU A 132 16.87 15.09 -12.25
CA GLU A 132 15.91 14.39 -13.09
C GLU A 132 14.66 13.94 -12.30
N VAL A 133 14.85 13.40 -11.11
CA VAL A 133 13.76 13.02 -10.20
C VAL A 133 12.92 14.24 -9.83
N ARG A 134 13.54 15.36 -9.47
CA ARG A 134 12.80 16.61 -9.16
C ARG A 134 11.99 17.10 -10.36
N ALA A 135 12.56 17.07 -11.55
CA ALA A 135 11.86 17.44 -12.79
C ALA A 135 10.66 16.50 -13.04
N LEU A 136 10.83 15.20 -12.82
CA LEU A 136 9.74 14.22 -12.92
C LEU A 136 8.59 14.53 -11.95
N LEU A 137 8.89 14.90 -10.72
CA LEU A 137 7.90 15.15 -9.67
C LEU A 137 7.19 16.50 -9.81
N ALA A 138 7.79 17.49 -10.47
CA ALA A 138 7.32 18.89 -10.49
C ALA A 138 5.85 19.06 -10.90
N GLY A 139 5.35 18.26 -11.85
CA GLY A 139 3.96 18.27 -12.32
C GLY A 139 3.02 17.32 -11.58
N THR A 140 3.41 16.75 -10.46
CA THR A 140 2.66 15.70 -9.77
C THR A 140 2.26 16.11 -8.34
N PRO A 141 1.31 15.38 -7.71
CA PRO A 141 1.01 15.58 -6.29
C PRO A 141 2.20 15.35 -5.35
N LEU A 142 3.26 14.66 -5.82
CA LEU A 142 4.46 14.34 -5.05
C LEU A 142 5.62 15.34 -5.28
N ARG A 143 5.36 16.53 -5.83
CA ARG A 143 6.41 17.54 -6.13
C ARG A 143 7.26 17.94 -4.94
N GLU A 144 6.71 17.89 -3.73
CA GLU A 144 7.41 18.23 -2.49
C GLU A 144 8.03 16.99 -1.79
N ALA A 145 8.01 15.83 -2.44
CA ALA A 145 8.55 14.61 -1.85
C ALA A 145 10.08 14.75 -1.63
N PRO A 146 10.57 14.55 -0.41
CA PRO A 146 11.99 14.55 -0.14
C PRO A 146 12.69 13.39 -0.86
N VAL A 147 13.90 13.66 -1.36
CA VAL A 147 14.77 12.65 -1.99
C VAL A 147 15.88 12.30 -1.01
N VAL A 148 16.01 11.01 -0.71
CA VAL A 148 17.03 10.47 0.21
C VAL A 148 17.91 9.49 -0.54
N GLU A 149 19.21 9.75 -0.54
CA GLU A 149 20.22 8.85 -1.10
C GLU A 149 20.49 7.68 -0.16
N THR A 150 20.47 6.47 -0.70
CA THR A 150 20.58 5.23 0.09
C THR A 150 21.41 4.17 -0.61
N SER A 151 22.03 3.31 0.19
CA SER A 151 22.58 2.04 -0.25
C SER A 151 22.25 0.96 0.78
N VAL A 152 21.59 -0.09 0.37
CA VAL A 152 21.34 -1.26 1.24
C VAL A 152 22.58 -2.12 1.44
N VAL A 153 23.57 -1.99 0.57
CA VAL A 153 24.85 -2.73 0.63
C VAL A 153 25.77 -2.13 1.71
N THR A 154 25.89 -0.81 1.74
CA THR A 154 26.76 -0.10 2.70
C THR A 154 26.01 0.33 3.96
N GLY A 155 24.67 0.34 3.95
CA GLY A 155 23.85 0.92 5.01
C GLY A 155 23.70 2.43 4.95
N GLN A 156 24.37 3.10 3.99
CA GLN A 156 24.32 4.56 3.84
C GLN A 156 22.88 5.05 3.66
N GLY A 157 22.51 6.11 4.37
CA GLY A 157 21.26 6.82 4.22
C GLY A 157 20.01 6.09 4.77
N LEU A 158 20.11 4.86 5.28
CA LEU A 158 18.94 4.12 5.79
C LEU A 158 18.33 4.80 7.03
N ASP A 159 19.15 5.29 7.96
CA ASP A 159 18.66 6.02 9.13
C ASP A 159 18.05 7.36 8.72
N ALA A 160 18.63 8.06 7.75
CA ALA A 160 18.07 9.29 7.19
C ALA A 160 16.70 9.02 6.54
N LEU A 161 16.59 7.95 5.75
CA LEU A 161 15.34 7.53 5.15
C LEU A 161 14.28 7.20 6.21
N HIS A 162 14.64 6.45 7.25
CA HIS A 162 13.75 6.13 8.36
C HIS A 162 13.22 7.41 9.06
N ASN A 163 14.09 8.39 9.31
CA ASN A 163 13.72 9.66 9.92
C ASN A 163 12.81 10.50 9.01
N VAL A 164 13.08 10.52 7.70
CA VAL A 164 12.24 11.23 6.73
C VAL A 164 10.87 10.55 6.61
N LEU A 165 10.81 9.22 6.53
CA LEU A 165 9.56 8.47 6.55
C LEU A 165 8.75 8.77 7.81
N ARG A 166 9.40 8.79 8.98
CA ARG A 166 8.76 9.15 10.25
C ARG A 166 8.15 10.56 10.21
N ALA A 167 8.90 11.54 9.73
CA ALA A 167 8.44 12.93 9.64
C ALA A 167 7.22 13.06 8.71
N GLN A 168 7.27 12.44 7.54
CA GLN A 168 6.18 12.44 6.57
C GLN A 168 4.93 11.74 7.12
N LEU A 169 5.07 10.57 7.77
CA LEU A 169 3.95 9.84 8.36
C LEU A 169 3.27 10.60 9.50
N LEU A 170 4.04 11.31 10.33
CA LEU A 170 3.48 12.15 11.40
C LEU A 170 2.72 13.37 10.86
N ALA A 171 3.09 13.87 9.68
CA ALA A 171 2.43 15.01 9.03
C ALA A 171 1.12 14.62 8.30
N LEU A 172 0.85 13.32 8.11
CA LEU A 172 -0.34 12.88 7.39
C LEU A 172 -1.61 13.17 8.20
N PRO A 173 -2.69 13.61 7.53
CA PRO A 173 -3.98 13.78 8.17
C PRO A 173 -4.55 12.42 8.62
N ALA A 174 -5.18 12.40 9.78
CA ALA A 174 -5.85 11.21 10.28
C ALA A 174 -6.99 10.79 9.33
N ARG A 175 -7.10 9.50 9.04
CA ARG A 175 -8.22 8.95 8.27
C ARG A 175 -9.53 9.04 9.06
N ALA A 176 -10.65 9.23 8.35
CA ALA A 176 -11.97 9.32 8.96
C ALA A 176 -12.41 7.97 9.56
N ALA A 177 -12.32 7.84 10.90
CA ALA A 177 -12.78 6.67 11.64
C ALA A 177 -14.31 6.61 11.79
N ALA A 178 -14.97 7.76 11.70
CA ALA A 178 -16.43 7.89 11.92
C ALA A 178 -17.28 7.64 10.64
N ASP A 179 -16.63 7.31 9.52
CA ASP A 179 -17.32 7.02 8.25
C ASP A 179 -17.78 5.54 8.20
N LEU A 180 -18.49 5.20 7.12
CA LEU A 180 -18.83 3.82 6.81
C LEU A 180 -17.56 2.99 6.60
N PHE A 181 -17.57 1.77 7.13
CA PHE A 181 -16.47 0.85 6.89
C PHE A 181 -16.37 0.50 5.40
N ARG A 182 -15.20 0.72 4.83
CA ARG A 182 -14.85 0.35 3.45
C ARG A 182 -13.47 -0.29 3.44
N MET A 183 -13.40 -1.47 2.85
CA MET A 183 -12.16 -2.21 2.67
C MET A 183 -12.13 -2.82 1.27
N PRO A 184 -11.34 -2.26 0.33
CA PRO A 184 -11.05 -2.93 -0.93
C PRO A 184 -10.41 -4.29 -0.70
N ILE A 185 -10.80 -5.28 -1.50
CA ILE A 185 -10.25 -6.63 -1.40
C ILE A 185 -9.11 -6.76 -2.40
N ASP A 186 -7.91 -7.03 -1.89
CA ASP A 186 -6.73 -7.29 -2.71
C ASP A 186 -6.48 -8.79 -2.92
N ARG A 187 -6.92 -9.63 -1.99
CA ARG A 187 -6.79 -11.10 -2.04
C ARG A 187 -8.04 -11.78 -1.50
N ALA A 188 -8.41 -12.91 -2.12
CA ALA A 188 -9.41 -13.82 -1.58
C ALA A 188 -8.95 -15.27 -1.78
N PHE A 189 -9.05 -16.06 -0.73
CA PHE A 189 -8.68 -17.48 -0.76
C PHE A 189 -9.56 -18.28 0.21
N SER A 190 -9.61 -19.60 0.01
CA SER A 190 -10.36 -20.49 0.89
C SER A 190 -9.41 -21.25 1.82
N VAL A 191 -9.77 -21.28 3.09
CA VAL A 191 -9.06 -22.07 4.11
C VAL A 191 -9.96 -23.24 4.51
N LYS A 192 -9.42 -24.47 4.43
CA LYS A 192 -10.16 -25.68 4.79
C LYS A 192 -10.62 -25.61 6.25
N GLY A 193 -11.93 -25.82 6.49
CA GLY A 193 -12.53 -25.74 7.82
C GLY A 193 -12.92 -24.34 8.30
N THR A 194 -12.35 -23.27 7.74
CA THR A 194 -12.59 -21.88 8.19
C THR A 194 -13.50 -21.10 7.23
N GLY A 195 -13.50 -21.46 5.94
CA GLY A 195 -14.28 -20.78 4.90
C GLY A 195 -13.42 -19.85 4.05
N SER A 196 -14.02 -18.80 3.50
CA SER A 196 -13.32 -17.84 2.66
C SER A 196 -12.72 -16.74 3.49
N VAL A 197 -11.47 -16.41 3.18
CA VAL A 197 -10.71 -15.31 3.77
C VAL A 197 -10.51 -14.25 2.71
N VAL A 198 -10.75 -13.01 3.06
CA VAL A 198 -10.44 -11.84 2.23
C VAL A 198 -9.47 -10.94 2.97
N THR A 199 -8.54 -10.35 2.23
CA THR A 199 -7.58 -9.38 2.77
C THR A 199 -7.72 -8.04 2.08
N GLY A 200 -7.35 -6.98 2.78
CA GLY A 200 -7.39 -5.63 2.26
C GLY A 200 -6.92 -4.59 3.27
N THR A 201 -6.79 -3.36 2.83
CA THR A 201 -6.51 -2.21 3.69
C THR A 201 -7.80 -1.43 3.93
N VAL A 202 -8.12 -1.13 5.17
CA VAL A 202 -9.31 -0.37 5.55
C VAL A 202 -9.17 1.08 5.08
N TRP A 203 -10.05 1.53 4.21
CA TRP A 203 -10.06 2.93 3.74
C TRP A 203 -10.70 3.88 4.73
N SER A 204 -11.85 3.49 5.25
CA SER A 204 -12.65 4.31 6.18
C SER A 204 -13.47 3.45 7.13
N GLY A 205 -13.91 4.06 8.22
CA GLY A 205 -14.72 3.42 9.23
C GLY A 205 -13.99 2.32 10.00
N THR A 206 -14.67 1.74 10.95
CA THR A 206 -14.12 0.64 11.77
C THR A 206 -14.96 -0.61 11.59
N LEU A 207 -14.31 -1.78 11.66
CA LEU A 207 -14.95 -3.08 11.70
C LEU A 207 -14.72 -3.69 13.07
N ASP A 208 -15.81 -3.96 13.78
CA ASP A 208 -15.78 -4.78 14.99
C ASP A 208 -16.17 -6.23 14.65
N ALA A 209 -15.61 -7.20 15.35
CA ALA A 209 -15.98 -8.60 15.20
C ALA A 209 -17.49 -8.77 15.47
N ARG A 210 -18.17 -9.56 14.63
CA ARG A 210 -19.62 -9.87 14.70
C ARG A 210 -20.56 -8.91 13.95
N VAL A 211 -20.05 -7.94 13.20
CA VAL A 211 -20.88 -7.06 12.38
C VAL A 211 -21.22 -7.74 11.05
N ALA A 212 -22.43 -7.54 10.55
CA ALA A 212 -22.80 -7.96 9.20
C ALA A 212 -22.22 -6.99 8.17
N LEU A 213 -21.53 -7.52 7.17
CA LEU A 213 -20.94 -6.77 6.07
C LEU A 213 -21.72 -6.98 4.78
N ARG A 214 -21.51 -6.09 3.81
CA ARG A 214 -21.96 -6.29 2.43
C ARG A 214 -20.76 -6.30 1.50
N LEU A 215 -20.75 -7.29 0.63
CA LEU A 215 -19.73 -7.47 -0.41
C LEU A 215 -20.24 -6.88 -1.72
N PHE A 216 -19.49 -5.93 -2.27
CA PHE A 216 -19.76 -5.29 -3.56
C PHE A 216 -18.75 -5.75 -4.62
N PRO A 217 -19.13 -5.73 -5.92
CA PRO A 217 -20.36 -5.19 -6.51
C PRO A 217 -21.56 -6.12 -6.42
N VAL A 218 -21.41 -7.35 -5.94
CA VAL A 218 -22.48 -8.37 -5.92
C VAL A 218 -23.59 -8.11 -4.90
N ASP A 219 -23.43 -7.07 -4.09
CA ASP A 219 -24.37 -6.65 -3.01
C ASP A 219 -24.82 -7.78 -2.09
N ARG A 220 -23.92 -8.65 -1.69
CA ARG A 220 -24.18 -9.83 -0.88
C ARG A 220 -23.87 -9.60 0.60
N ALA A 221 -24.81 -9.95 1.48
CA ALA A 221 -24.57 -9.95 2.91
C ALA A 221 -23.60 -11.08 3.29
N VAL A 222 -22.59 -10.76 4.10
CA VAL A 222 -21.62 -11.71 4.62
C VAL A 222 -21.46 -11.52 6.13
N ARG A 223 -21.28 -12.63 6.85
CA ARG A 223 -21.03 -12.60 8.30
C ARG A 223 -19.56 -12.76 8.57
N VAL A 224 -19.00 -11.84 9.36
CA VAL A 224 -17.64 -11.93 9.88
C VAL A 224 -17.56 -13.03 10.94
N ARG A 225 -16.63 -13.93 10.81
CA ARG A 225 -16.32 -14.99 11.80
C ARG A 225 -15.08 -14.68 12.61
N GLY A 226 -14.19 -13.90 12.09
CA GLY A 226 -12.97 -13.50 12.74
C GLY A 226 -12.23 -12.42 11.94
N ILE A 227 -11.38 -11.71 12.62
CA ILE A 227 -10.57 -10.63 12.08
C ILE A 227 -9.12 -10.86 12.52
N GLN A 228 -8.19 -10.61 11.63
CA GLN A 228 -6.76 -10.56 11.96
C GLN A 228 -6.13 -9.27 11.44
N ARG A 229 -5.14 -8.79 12.18
CA ARG A 229 -4.26 -7.69 11.79
C ARG A 229 -2.82 -8.16 11.91
N HIS A 230 -2.05 -8.04 10.83
CA HIS A 230 -0.66 -8.53 10.76
C HIS A 230 -0.49 -10.01 11.18
N GLY A 231 -1.45 -10.87 10.83
CA GLY A 231 -1.43 -12.29 11.19
C GLY A 231 -1.90 -12.62 12.61
N LEU A 232 -2.16 -11.63 13.45
CA LEU A 232 -2.65 -11.81 14.83
C LEU A 232 -4.15 -11.56 14.92
N PRO A 233 -4.90 -12.39 15.68
CA PRO A 233 -6.32 -12.15 15.95
C PRO A 233 -6.54 -10.78 16.58
N THR A 234 -7.61 -10.11 16.17
CA THR A 234 -8.03 -8.82 16.74
C THR A 234 -9.56 -8.72 16.72
N ASP A 235 -10.11 -7.94 17.64
CA ASP A 235 -11.56 -7.68 17.68
C ASP A 235 -11.95 -6.47 16.83
N ARG A 236 -10.98 -5.68 16.35
CA ARG A 236 -11.24 -4.43 15.64
C ARG A 236 -10.22 -4.15 14.53
N LEU A 237 -10.72 -3.70 13.37
CA LEU A 237 -9.93 -3.05 12.33
C LEU A 237 -10.31 -1.56 12.24
N SER A 238 -9.29 -0.72 12.21
CA SER A 238 -9.41 0.74 12.07
C SER A 238 -8.95 1.19 10.67
N PRO A 239 -9.31 2.39 10.21
CA PRO A 239 -8.82 2.95 8.97
C PRO A 239 -7.30 2.88 8.88
N GLY A 240 -6.77 2.52 7.71
CA GLY A 240 -5.34 2.29 7.50
C GLY A 240 -4.83 0.91 7.94
N SER A 241 -5.60 0.14 8.75
CA SER A 241 -5.21 -1.23 9.08
C SER A 241 -5.25 -2.12 7.85
N ARG A 242 -4.19 -2.89 7.65
CA ARG A 242 -4.28 -4.07 6.80
C ARG A 242 -4.82 -5.24 7.61
N GLY A 243 -5.91 -5.82 7.13
CA GLY A 243 -6.60 -6.89 7.84
C GLY A 243 -6.98 -8.06 6.95
N ALA A 244 -7.14 -9.21 7.59
CA ALA A 244 -7.80 -10.39 7.04
C ALA A 244 -9.13 -10.60 7.75
N THR A 245 -10.19 -10.90 6.98
CA THR A 245 -11.53 -11.11 7.51
C THR A 245 -12.06 -12.44 6.99
N TRP A 246 -12.51 -13.30 7.90
CA TRP A 246 -13.22 -14.53 7.55
C TRP A 246 -14.68 -14.24 7.34
N ALA A 247 -15.19 -14.56 6.14
CA ALA A 247 -16.58 -14.29 5.77
C ALA A 247 -17.29 -15.59 5.36
N CYS A 248 -18.52 -15.80 5.81
CA CYS A 248 -19.38 -16.91 5.44
C CYS A 248 -20.80 -16.38 5.11
N PRO A 249 -21.50 -16.92 4.09
CA PRO A 249 -21.07 -17.90 3.11
C PRO A 249 -20.50 -17.24 1.86
N PHE A 250 -19.25 -17.53 1.57
CA PHE A 250 -18.60 -17.07 0.34
C PHE A 250 -17.85 -18.26 -0.28
N GLN A 251 -18.20 -18.65 -1.48
CA GLN A 251 -17.43 -19.61 -2.25
C GLN A 251 -16.49 -18.84 -3.17
N SER A 252 -15.18 -18.99 -2.98
CA SER A 252 -14.14 -18.31 -3.76
C SER A 252 -14.08 -18.75 -5.23
N ARG A 253 -14.77 -19.84 -5.62
CA ARG A 253 -14.80 -20.31 -7.02
C ARG A 253 -15.49 -19.28 -7.91
N GLY A 254 -14.76 -18.71 -8.84
CA GLY A 254 -15.25 -17.72 -9.80
C GLY A 254 -15.24 -16.27 -9.33
N PHE A 255 -14.83 -15.97 -8.09
CA PHE A 255 -14.72 -14.61 -7.61
C PHE A 255 -13.40 -13.97 -8.10
N ARG A 256 -13.53 -12.87 -8.84
CA ARG A 256 -12.38 -12.07 -9.25
C ARG A 256 -12.30 -10.84 -8.34
N CYS A 257 -11.18 -10.66 -7.63
CA CYS A 257 -10.96 -9.55 -6.69
C CYS A 257 -10.95 -8.15 -7.33
N ARG A 258 -11.12 -8.04 -8.64
CA ARG A 258 -10.78 -6.84 -9.41
C ARG A 258 -11.54 -5.57 -9.03
N ASP A 259 -12.78 -5.70 -8.51
CA ASP A 259 -13.65 -4.55 -8.22
C ASP A 259 -14.43 -4.76 -6.92
N ALA A 260 -13.97 -5.67 -6.06
CA ALA A 260 -14.70 -6.04 -4.87
C ALA A 260 -14.25 -5.23 -3.66
N TYR A 261 -15.22 -4.74 -2.92
CA TYR A 261 -15.00 -4.10 -1.63
C TYR A 261 -16.07 -4.53 -0.63
N ILE A 262 -15.75 -4.42 0.65
CA ILE A 262 -16.66 -4.70 1.74
C ILE A 262 -17.12 -3.39 2.36
N ARG A 263 -18.43 -3.29 2.58
CA ARG A 263 -19.08 -2.14 3.22
C ARG A 263 -19.93 -2.60 4.39
N ILE A 264 -19.95 -1.85 5.48
CA ILE A 264 -20.95 -2.01 6.55
C ILE A 264 -22.20 -1.21 6.18
N ARG A 265 -23.35 -1.85 6.28
CA ARG A 265 -24.63 -1.14 6.34
C ARG A 265 -24.96 -0.91 7.81
N CYS A 266 -24.65 0.27 8.33
CA CYS A 266 -25.12 0.66 9.65
C CYS A 266 -26.62 0.92 9.59
N ARG A 267 -27.41 0.28 10.47
CA ARG A 267 -28.86 0.43 10.53
C ARG A 267 -29.31 1.75 11.19
N THR A 268 -28.41 2.61 11.60
CA THR A 268 -28.78 3.85 12.28
C THR A 268 -27.89 4.99 11.77
N VAL A 269 -28.49 5.93 11.16
CA VAL A 269 -28.26 7.30 10.73
C VAL A 269 -28.50 7.45 9.23
N PHE A 270 -29.73 7.76 8.90
CA PHE A 270 -30.10 8.35 7.61
C PHE A 270 -29.47 9.75 7.51
N ARG A 271 -28.56 9.95 6.57
CA ARG A 271 -28.48 11.18 5.79
C ARG A 271 -28.40 10.80 4.33
N ILE A 272 -29.54 10.93 3.71
CA ILE A 272 -29.70 10.86 2.27
C ILE A 272 -29.02 12.08 1.68
N PHE A 273 -27.93 11.85 0.89
CA PHE A 273 -27.56 12.83 -0.12
C PHE A 273 -28.21 12.39 -1.43
N PRO A 274 -28.94 13.28 -2.08
CA PRO A 274 -29.58 12.98 -3.36
C PRO A 274 -28.50 12.74 -4.43
N PRO A 275 -28.79 11.88 -5.42
CA PRO A 275 -27.93 11.69 -6.56
C PRO A 275 -28.24 12.77 -7.61
N ASP A 276 -27.74 13.98 -7.43
CA ASP A 276 -27.83 14.98 -8.48
C ASP A 276 -26.65 15.92 -8.42
N ARG A 277 -25.81 15.77 -9.41
CA ARG A 277 -25.03 16.72 -10.20
C ARG A 277 -23.68 16.16 -10.60
N ILE A 278 -23.72 15.28 -11.60
CA ILE A 278 -22.66 15.27 -12.61
C ILE A 278 -23.30 15.87 -13.86
N SER A 279 -23.16 17.16 -14.01
CA SER A 279 -23.32 17.81 -15.30
C SER A 279 -21.95 17.89 -15.93
N ALA A 280 -21.82 17.15 -17.04
CA ALA A 280 -20.81 17.43 -18.06
C ALA A 280 -20.99 18.83 -18.65
N PRO A 281 -19.98 19.46 -19.28
CA PRO A 281 -19.55 19.07 -20.60
C PRO A 281 -18.19 18.41 -20.65
#